data_b05cd01db9dd7b26c74f1e89384e1cee
#
_entry.id   b05cd01db9dd7b26c74f1e89384e1cee
#
_cell.length_a   1.000
_cell.length_b   1.000
_cell.length_c   1.000
_cell.angle_alpha   90.00
_cell.angle_beta   90.00
_cell.angle_gamma   90.00
#
_symmetry.space_group_name_H-M   'P 1'
#
loop_
_entity.id
_entity.type
_entity.pdbx_description
1 polymer ?
#
loop_
_entity_poly.entity_id
_entity_poly.type
_entity_poly.pdbx_seq_one_letter_code
_entity_poly.pdbx_strand_id
1 'polypeptide(L)'
;MSKPKLVPRNGVDWIGYNLKITQHRLRQRLDAELAQLGITAPQNAVLLAVAGNPQISNAELARAAFVTPQTMQAILVNLERGGLITRSPHPTHGRVIMTELTAAGQKAVADGAKAADAVEQQMLSTLSAEEIELLRELLKRCAAALDDQTPDS
;
A
#
# COMPACT_ATOMS: atom_id res chain seq x y z
N MET A 1 -27.90 11.52 19.00
CA MET A 1 -26.72 12.30 18.55
C MET A 1 -27.08 12.99 17.25
N SER A 2 -27.06 14.31 17.24
CA SER A 2 -27.42 15.11 16.04
C SER A 2 -26.33 14.93 14.98
N LYS A 3 -26.72 14.55 13.75
CA LYS A 3 -25.79 14.52 12.61
C LYS A 3 -25.22 15.93 12.40
N PRO A 4 -23.90 16.10 12.24
CA PRO A 4 -23.34 17.42 11.98
C PRO A 4 -23.95 17.95 10.68
N LYS A 5 -24.52 19.17 10.73
CA LYS A 5 -24.95 19.88 9.53
C LYS A 5 -23.74 20.10 8.63
N LEU A 6 -23.74 19.47 7.48
CA LEU A 6 -22.77 19.78 6.41
C LEU A 6 -23.03 21.21 5.95
N VAL A 7 -22.20 22.14 6.41
CA VAL A 7 -22.19 23.52 5.89
C VAL A 7 -21.65 23.43 4.46
N PRO A 8 -22.29 24.07 3.46
CA PRO A 8 -21.72 24.17 2.12
C PRO A 8 -20.36 24.87 2.21
N ARG A 9 -19.30 24.12 2.01
CA ARG A 9 -17.91 24.62 2.01
C ARG A 9 -17.44 24.71 0.56
N ASN A 10 -16.65 25.73 0.25
CA ASN A 10 -15.92 25.75 -1.00
C ASN A 10 -15.11 24.46 -1.12
N GLY A 11 -15.09 23.80 -2.28
CA GLY A 11 -14.60 22.42 -2.47
C GLY A 11 -13.23 22.08 -1.87
N VAL A 12 -12.39 23.07 -1.56
CA VAL A 12 -11.08 22.93 -0.87
C VAL A 12 -11.17 22.58 0.62
N ASP A 13 -12.31 22.80 1.28
CA ASP A 13 -12.49 22.51 2.72
C ASP A 13 -13.10 21.13 2.99
N TRP A 14 -13.36 20.34 1.95
CA TRP A 14 -13.90 18.99 2.11
C TRP A 14 -12.82 18.04 2.61
N ILE A 15 -13.13 17.28 3.65
CA ILE A 15 -12.23 16.25 4.20
C ILE A 15 -11.80 15.27 3.11
N GLY A 16 -12.73 14.82 2.25
CA GLY A 16 -12.42 13.94 1.14
C GLY A 16 -11.44 14.55 0.13
N TYR A 17 -11.54 15.86 -0.14
CA TYR A 17 -10.59 16.56 -0.99
C TYR A 17 -9.20 16.65 -0.34
N ASN A 18 -9.14 16.99 0.94
CA ASN A 18 -7.89 17.04 1.69
C ASN A 18 -7.22 15.66 1.80
N LEU A 19 -8.00 14.60 2.00
CA LEU A 19 -7.50 13.22 1.95
C LEU A 19 -6.89 12.89 0.58
N LYS A 20 -7.59 13.24 -0.50
CA LYS A 20 -7.10 13.02 -1.87
C LYS A 20 -5.79 13.74 -2.13
N ILE A 21 -5.68 15.01 -1.75
CA ILE A 21 -4.46 15.81 -1.94
C ILE A 21 -3.31 15.24 -1.10
N THR A 22 -3.57 14.91 0.16
CA THR A 22 -2.55 14.34 1.06
C THR A 22 -2.05 13.01 0.52
N GLN A 23 -2.97 12.11 0.15
CA GLN A 23 -2.62 10.81 -0.43
C GLN A 23 -1.82 10.96 -1.74
N HIS A 24 -2.22 11.90 -2.60
CA HIS A 24 -1.51 12.16 -3.85
C HIS A 24 -0.06 12.64 -3.61
N ARG A 25 0.13 13.58 -2.68
CA ARG A 25 1.48 14.09 -2.32
C ARG A 25 2.33 13.01 -1.66
N LEU A 26 1.74 12.24 -0.74
CA LEU A 26 2.40 11.11 -0.09
C LEU A 26 2.91 10.12 -1.13
N ARG A 27 2.06 9.74 -2.08
CA ARG A 27 2.41 8.83 -3.17
C ARG A 27 3.52 9.38 -4.05
N GLN A 28 3.44 10.65 -4.47
CA GLN A 28 4.50 11.27 -5.29
C GLN A 28 5.87 11.27 -4.59
N ARG A 29 5.89 11.56 -3.27
CA ARG A 29 7.14 11.52 -2.50
C ARG A 29 7.67 10.10 -2.38
N LEU A 30 6.82 9.13 -2.09
CA LEU A 30 7.21 7.72 -2.01
C LEU A 30 7.71 7.21 -3.37
N ASP A 31 7.02 7.51 -4.46
CA ASP A 31 7.44 7.12 -5.82
C ASP A 31 8.84 7.68 -6.14
N ALA A 32 9.15 8.92 -5.74
CA ALA A 32 10.46 9.52 -5.95
C ALA A 32 11.58 8.83 -5.15
N GLU A 33 11.32 8.47 -3.90
CA GLU A 33 12.28 7.72 -3.06
C GLU A 33 12.50 6.29 -3.58
N LEU A 34 11.41 5.59 -3.93
CA LEU A 34 11.48 4.23 -4.48
C LEU A 34 12.18 4.18 -5.85
N ALA A 35 12.00 5.21 -6.67
CA ALA A 35 12.68 5.31 -7.97
C ALA A 35 14.21 5.32 -7.81
N GLN A 36 14.74 5.92 -6.73
CA GLN A 36 16.18 5.88 -6.41
C GLN A 36 16.66 4.46 -6.08
N LEU A 37 15.75 3.60 -5.60
CA LEU A 37 16.02 2.18 -5.33
C LEU A 37 15.77 1.28 -6.55
N GLY A 38 15.32 1.85 -7.67
CA GLY A 38 15.00 1.11 -8.89
C GLY A 38 13.70 0.30 -8.83
N ILE A 39 12.80 0.62 -7.90
CA ILE A 39 11.50 -0.05 -7.74
C ILE A 39 10.35 0.94 -7.80
N THR A 40 9.17 0.45 -8.16
CA THR A 40 7.92 1.23 -8.17
C THR A 40 7.11 0.99 -6.90
N ALA A 41 6.16 1.88 -6.57
CA ALA A 41 5.29 1.69 -5.41
C ALA A 41 4.47 0.38 -5.47
N PRO A 42 3.88 -0.05 -6.61
CA PRO A 42 3.25 -1.36 -6.70
C PRO A 42 4.23 -2.52 -6.49
N GLN A 43 5.45 -2.45 -7.00
CA GLN A 43 6.48 -3.45 -6.76
C GLN A 43 6.86 -3.54 -5.28
N ASN A 44 7.04 -2.39 -4.62
CA ASN A 44 7.32 -2.33 -3.19
C ASN A 44 6.18 -2.96 -2.37
N ALA A 45 4.92 -2.67 -2.70
CA ALA A 45 3.76 -3.27 -2.05
C ALA A 45 3.74 -4.81 -2.19
N VAL A 46 4.08 -5.34 -3.36
CA VAL A 46 4.21 -6.78 -3.60
C VAL A 46 5.32 -7.39 -2.77
N LEU A 47 6.51 -6.77 -2.76
CA LEU A 47 7.65 -7.27 -1.98
C LEU A 47 7.34 -7.32 -0.49
N LEU A 48 6.68 -6.28 0.05
CA LEU A 48 6.22 -6.24 1.45
C LEU A 48 5.19 -7.33 1.76
N ALA A 49 4.23 -7.56 0.86
CA ALA A 49 3.20 -8.58 1.04
C ALA A 49 3.79 -10.00 1.02
N VAL A 50 4.74 -10.27 0.11
CA VAL A 50 5.48 -11.55 0.04
C VAL A 50 6.35 -11.76 1.28
N ALA A 51 6.99 -10.70 1.80
CA ALA A 51 7.76 -10.77 3.05
C ALA A 51 6.90 -11.19 4.24
N GLY A 52 5.66 -10.70 4.29
CA GLY A 52 4.69 -11.03 5.35
C GLY A 52 4.03 -12.40 5.19
N ASN A 53 3.86 -12.86 3.96
CA ASN A 53 3.23 -14.15 3.65
C ASN A 53 3.75 -14.73 2.32
N PRO A 54 4.71 -15.66 2.36
CA PRO A 54 5.24 -16.32 1.14
C PRO A 54 4.21 -17.15 0.35
N GLN A 55 3.09 -17.49 0.97
CA GLN A 55 2.01 -18.25 0.34
C GLN A 55 0.86 -17.36 -0.17
N ILE A 56 1.06 -16.05 -0.16
CA ILE A 56 0.06 -15.09 -0.62
C ILE A 56 -0.30 -15.35 -2.10
N SER A 57 -1.58 -15.43 -2.39
CA SER A 57 -2.07 -15.68 -3.73
C SER A 57 -1.93 -14.44 -4.63
N ASN A 58 -1.91 -14.68 -5.95
CA ASN A 58 -1.88 -13.59 -6.94
C ASN A 58 -3.05 -12.60 -6.78
N ALA A 59 -4.24 -13.10 -6.44
CA ALA A 59 -5.42 -12.26 -6.20
C ALA A 59 -5.27 -11.39 -4.95
N GLU A 60 -4.67 -11.92 -3.88
CA GLU A 60 -4.39 -11.16 -2.66
C GLU A 60 -3.30 -10.11 -2.89
N LEU A 61 -2.24 -10.46 -3.64
CA LEU A 61 -1.22 -9.49 -4.06
C LEU A 61 -1.82 -8.34 -4.88
N ALA A 62 -2.72 -8.66 -5.82
CA ALA A 62 -3.40 -7.65 -6.63
C ALA A 62 -4.24 -6.69 -5.77
N ARG A 63 -4.96 -7.21 -4.78
CA ARG A 63 -5.71 -6.40 -3.81
C ARG A 63 -4.78 -5.55 -2.94
N ALA A 64 -3.70 -6.13 -2.42
CA ALA A 64 -2.73 -5.41 -1.57
C ALA A 64 -2.05 -4.25 -2.32
N ALA A 65 -1.78 -4.42 -3.62
CA ALA A 65 -1.16 -3.40 -4.46
C ALA A 65 -2.17 -2.47 -5.15
N PHE A 66 -3.48 -2.65 -4.95
CA PHE A 66 -4.55 -1.90 -5.61
C PHE A 66 -4.46 -1.92 -7.15
N VAL A 67 -4.16 -3.09 -7.70
CA VAL A 67 -4.05 -3.30 -9.16
C VAL A 67 -4.92 -4.48 -9.62
N THR A 68 -5.11 -4.60 -10.95
CA THR A 68 -5.80 -5.76 -11.54
C THR A 68 -4.92 -7.02 -11.47
N PRO A 69 -5.51 -8.23 -11.53
CA PRO A 69 -4.74 -9.48 -11.62
C PRO A 69 -3.80 -9.53 -12.81
N GLN A 70 -4.17 -8.96 -13.96
CA GLN A 70 -3.29 -8.90 -15.13
C GLN A 70 -2.09 -7.98 -14.90
N THR A 71 -2.32 -6.80 -14.31
CA THR A 71 -1.25 -5.89 -13.91
C THR A 71 -0.33 -6.55 -12.89
N MET A 72 -0.90 -7.30 -11.92
CA MET A 72 -0.13 -8.04 -10.94
C MET A 72 0.79 -9.08 -11.60
N GLN A 73 0.28 -9.82 -12.60
CA GLN A 73 1.10 -10.78 -13.31
C GLN A 73 2.31 -10.11 -13.99
N ALA A 74 2.12 -8.94 -14.61
CA ALA A 74 3.21 -8.18 -15.20
C ALA A 74 4.24 -7.70 -14.15
N ILE A 75 3.77 -7.26 -12.99
CA ILE A 75 4.63 -6.87 -11.87
C ILE A 75 5.48 -8.04 -11.39
N LEU A 76 4.87 -9.22 -11.18
CA LEU A 76 5.58 -10.42 -10.73
C LEU A 76 6.64 -10.88 -11.74
N VAL A 77 6.33 -10.86 -13.03
CA VAL A 77 7.31 -11.17 -14.09
C VAL A 77 8.50 -10.20 -14.06
N ASN A 78 8.24 -8.91 -13.86
CA ASN A 78 9.30 -7.91 -13.79
C ASN A 78 10.16 -8.07 -12.53
N LEU A 79 9.56 -8.36 -11.37
CA LEU A 79 10.29 -8.62 -10.12
C LEU A 79 11.16 -9.88 -10.22
N GLU A 80 10.65 -10.93 -10.83
CA GLU A 80 11.37 -12.18 -11.06
C GLU A 80 12.55 -11.97 -12.02
N ARG A 81 12.32 -11.26 -13.13
CA ARG A 81 13.37 -10.89 -14.09
C ARG A 81 14.43 -9.99 -13.46
N GLY A 82 14.04 -9.11 -12.54
CA GLY A 82 14.94 -8.27 -11.75
C GLY A 82 15.68 -9.01 -10.64
N GLY A 83 15.40 -10.30 -10.45
CA GLY A 83 16.05 -11.13 -9.42
C GLY A 83 15.64 -10.79 -7.98
N LEU A 84 14.49 -10.13 -7.79
CA LEU A 84 14.00 -9.76 -6.45
C LEU A 84 13.11 -10.85 -5.83
N ILE A 85 12.48 -11.67 -6.66
CA ILE A 85 11.67 -12.82 -6.24
C ILE A 85 12.03 -14.05 -7.07
N THR A 86 11.70 -15.22 -6.52
CA THR A 86 11.61 -16.49 -7.24
C THR A 86 10.19 -17.03 -7.17
N ARG A 87 9.76 -17.75 -8.20
CA ARG A 87 8.44 -18.36 -8.27
C ARG A 87 8.59 -19.83 -8.60
N SER A 88 7.98 -20.69 -7.79
CA SER A 88 8.04 -22.14 -7.96
C SER A 88 6.70 -22.79 -7.61
N PRO A 89 6.38 -23.96 -8.21
CA PRO A 89 5.21 -24.75 -7.78
C PRO A 89 5.36 -25.17 -6.32
N HIS A 90 4.24 -25.16 -5.57
CA HIS A 90 4.23 -25.67 -4.22
C HIS A 90 4.58 -27.16 -4.20
N PRO A 91 5.45 -27.66 -3.29
CA PRO A 91 5.93 -29.04 -3.29
C PRO A 91 4.83 -30.10 -3.24
N THR A 92 3.71 -29.81 -2.54
CA THR A 92 2.60 -30.76 -2.34
C THR A 92 1.30 -30.33 -3.04
N HIS A 93 1.19 -29.08 -3.49
CA HIS A 93 0.01 -28.52 -4.13
C HIS A 93 0.40 -27.87 -5.47
N GLY A 94 0.70 -28.66 -6.48
CA GLY A 94 1.29 -28.23 -7.75
C GLY A 94 0.52 -27.17 -8.56
N ARG A 95 -0.73 -26.84 -8.17
CA ARG A 95 -1.49 -25.72 -8.75
C ARG A 95 -1.23 -24.36 -8.04
N VAL A 96 -0.56 -24.40 -6.88
CA VAL A 96 -0.22 -23.21 -6.11
C VAL A 96 1.20 -22.80 -6.48
N ILE A 97 1.38 -21.56 -6.90
CA ILE A 97 2.69 -20.96 -7.12
C ILE A 97 3.10 -20.24 -5.85
N MET A 98 4.23 -20.65 -5.29
CA MET A 98 4.89 -19.96 -4.20
C MET A 98 5.76 -18.83 -4.75
N THR A 99 5.71 -17.69 -4.10
CA THR A 99 6.54 -16.53 -4.41
C THR A 99 7.42 -16.24 -3.20
N GLU A 100 8.73 -16.26 -3.39
CA GLU A 100 9.70 -16.06 -2.31
C GLU A 100 10.64 -14.89 -2.66
N LEU A 101 11.07 -14.16 -1.62
CA LEU A 101 12.08 -13.12 -1.79
C LEU A 101 13.47 -13.75 -1.96
N THR A 102 14.23 -13.22 -2.90
CA THR A 102 15.69 -13.45 -2.95
C THR A 102 16.39 -12.60 -1.89
N ALA A 103 17.71 -12.78 -1.70
CA ALA A 103 18.51 -11.89 -0.86
C ALA A 103 18.42 -10.41 -1.32
N ALA A 104 18.42 -10.19 -2.64
CA ALA A 104 18.21 -8.85 -3.22
C ALA A 104 16.80 -8.33 -2.94
N GLY A 105 15.77 -9.20 -3.00
CA GLY A 105 14.39 -8.86 -2.64
C GLY A 105 14.24 -8.48 -1.17
N GLN A 106 14.88 -9.21 -0.26
CA GLN A 106 14.90 -8.88 1.17
C GLN A 106 15.53 -7.52 1.43
N LYS A 107 16.64 -7.21 0.75
CA LYS A 107 17.27 -5.89 0.82
C LYS A 107 16.35 -4.80 0.27
N ALA A 108 15.69 -5.03 -0.85
CA ALA A 108 14.74 -4.09 -1.43
C ALA A 108 13.56 -3.80 -0.49
N VAL A 109 13.04 -4.82 0.21
CA VAL A 109 12.01 -4.67 1.25
C VAL A 109 12.49 -3.75 2.38
N ALA A 110 13.70 -4.01 2.90
CA ALA A 110 14.26 -3.21 3.99
C ALA A 110 14.48 -1.74 3.57
N ASP A 111 15.02 -1.51 2.39
CA ASP A 111 15.27 -0.16 1.87
C ASP A 111 13.95 0.57 1.52
N GLY A 112 12.99 -0.14 0.93
CA GLY A 112 11.67 0.39 0.65
C GLY A 112 10.87 0.75 1.91
N ALA A 113 10.97 -0.05 2.97
CA ALA A 113 10.36 0.25 4.26
C ALA A 113 10.95 1.54 4.87
N LYS A 114 12.29 1.68 4.84
CA LYS A 114 12.94 2.91 5.32
C LYS A 114 12.51 4.15 4.53
N ALA A 115 12.37 4.03 3.21
CA ALA A 115 11.89 5.11 2.36
C ALA A 115 10.44 5.49 2.72
N ALA A 116 9.57 4.51 2.92
CA ALA A 116 8.18 4.74 3.32
C ALA A 116 8.09 5.41 4.69
N ASP A 117 8.85 4.93 5.67
CA ASP A 117 8.90 5.50 7.02
C ASP A 117 9.39 6.96 6.99
N ALA A 118 10.43 7.27 6.20
CA ALA A 118 10.94 8.63 6.07
C ALA A 118 9.91 9.59 5.48
N VAL A 119 9.16 9.15 4.46
CA VAL A 119 8.09 9.95 3.84
C VAL A 119 6.92 10.14 4.79
N GLU A 120 6.52 9.10 5.53
CA GLU A 120 5.48 9.21 6.54
C GLU A 120 5.89 10.15 7.68
N GLN A 121 7.11 10.04 8.20
CA GLN A 121 7.64 10.96 9.20
C GLN A 121 7.64 12.41 8.72
N GLN A 122 8.00 12.66 7.46
CA GLN A 122 7.91 14.00 6.87
C GLN A 122 6.46 14.50 6.83
N MET A 123 5.50 13.67 6.45
CA MET A 123 4.08 14.01 6.43
C MET A 123 3.56 14.38 7.83
N LEU A 124 4.02 13.68 8.85
CA LEU A 124 3.57 13.83 10.24
C LEU A 124 4.40 14.85 11.05
N SER A 125 5.44 15.45 10.45
CA SER A 125 6.45 16.24 11.17
C SER A 125 5.93 17.48 11.91
N THR A 126 4.73 17.95 11.57
CA THR A 126 4.09 19.12 12.20
C THR A 126 3.06 18.74 13.27
N LEU A 127 2.85 17.45 13.51
CA LEU A 127 1.86 16.94 14.45
C LEU A 127 2.52 16.44 15.75
N SER A 128 1.83 16.60 16.87
CA SER A 128 2.23 15.99 18.13
C SER A 128 1.96 14.47 18.13
N ALA A 129 2.52 13.74 19.07
CA ALA A 129 2.29 12.30 19.21
C ALA A 129 0.80 11.97 19.43
N GLU A 130 0.10 12.80 20.21
CA GLU A 130 -1.33 12.66 20.47
C GLU A 130 -2.17 12.93 19.22
N GLU A 131 -1.79 13.94 18.42
CA GLU A 131 -2.45 14.26 17.15
C GLU A 131 -2.25 13.15 16.11
N ILE A 132 -1.07 12.54 16.06
CA ILE A 132 -0.77 11.40 15.18
C ILE A 132 -1.66 10.21 15.55
N GLU A 133 -1.76 9.86 16.83
CA GLU A 133 -2.59 8.73 17.27
C GLU A 133 -4.09 8.99 17.02
N LEU A 134 -4.54 10.21 17.29
CA LEU A 134 -5.92 10.63 16.99
C LEU A 134 -6.21 10.56 15.48
N LEU A 135 -5.31 11.06 14.64
CA LEU A 135 -5.45 10.99 13.18
C LEU A 135 -5.56 9.55 12.69
N ARG A 136 -4.70 8.65 13.21
CA ARG A 136 -4.73 7.23 12.88
C ARG A 136 -6.08 6.59 13.22
N GLU A 137 -6.60 6.86 14.42
CA GLU A 137 -7.89 6.34 14.86
C GLU A 137 -9.04 6.89 14.00
N LEU A 138 -9.07 8.20 13.75
CA LEU A 138 -10.12 8.83 12.97
C LEU A 138 -10.16 8.30 11.53
N LEU A 139 -9.00 8.11 10.88
CA LEU A 139 -8.92 7.56 9.54
C LEU A 139 -9.44 6.11 9.49
N LYS A 140 -9.11 5.27 10.48
CA LYS A 140 -9.64 3.90 10.58
C LYS A 140 -11.17 3.88 10.72
N ARG A 141 -11.72 4.76 11.55
CA ARG A 141 -13.18 4.87 11.75
C ARG A 141 -13.88 5.37 10.48
N CYS A 142 -13.29 6.32 9.76
CA CYS A 142 -13.83 6.78 8.48
C CYS A 142 -13.84 5.67 7.42
N ALA A 143 -12.77 4.88 7.34
CA ALA A 143 -12.69 3.75 6.41
C ALA A 143 -13.76 2.69 6.75
N ALA A 144 -13.85 2.26 8.01
CA ALA A 144 -14.86 1.28 8.45
C ALA A 144 -16.30 1.72 8.18
N ALA A 145 -16.59 3.01 8.33
CA ALA A 145 -17.93 3.55 8.05
C ALA A 145 -18.30 3.52 6.55
N LEU A 146 -17.34 3.38 5.66
CA LEU A 146 -17.57 3.22 4.22
C LEU A 146 -17.73 1.74 3.82
N ASP A 147 -17.09 0.82 4.53
CA ASP A 147 -17.21 -0.61 4.28
C ASP A 147 -18.61 -1.16 4.60
N ASP A 148 -19.27 -0.63 5.64
CA ASP A 148 -20.61 -1.03 6.06
C ASP A 148 -21.73 -0.63 5.08
N GLN A 149 -21.42 0.05 3.98
CA GLN A 149 -22.40 0.59 3.03
C GLN A 149 -22.39 -0.08 1.64
N THR A 150 -21.66 -1.19 1.45
CA THR A 150 -21.79 -1.97 0.21
C THR A 150 -23.11 -2.76 0.27
N PRO A 151 -24.14 -2.39 -0.51
CA PRO A 151 -25.35 -3.21 -0.58
C PRO A 151 -24.98 -4.56 -1.20
N ASP A 152 -25.39 -5.65 -0.54
CA ASP A 152 -25.44 -6.98 -1.13
C ASP A 152 -26.16 -6.88 -2.49
N SER A 153 -25.45 -7.13 -3.58
CA SER A 153 -25.99 -7.25 -4.94
C SER A 153 -25.99 -8.69 -5.36
#